data_575813054a1eab24c5c3c500c16d1bc5
#
_entry.id   575813054a1eab24c5c3c500c16d1bc5
#
_cell.length_a   1.000
_cell.length_b   1.000
_cell.length_c   1.000
_cell.angle_alpha   90.00
_cell.angle_beta   90.00
_cell.angle_gamma   90.00
#
_symmetry.space_group_name_H-M   'P 1'
#
loop_
_entity.id
_entity.type
_entity.pdbx_description
1 polymer ?
#
loop_
_entity_poly.entity_id
_entity_poly.type
_entity_poly.pdbx_seq_one_letter_code
_entity_poly.pdbx_strand_id
1 'polypeptide(L)'
;MVTLSACSSGKETGTLINDGLTDSSKGQKPVKLRIVWWGSQTRHEPTLKALELYTKKNPHVTFDPEFSGNDGYADKLATQAASKNAPDIFQLDLKYFAEYASRNQLAELSTGIRLQNIDVALLETGKYRNKQYAIPLGNNATAMVYNKNVVDKLGIKPPSNDWTWEEYFQFGIDAKAKLADNKYALLDSTSDYDMYTHYQLSKGQGAPITDDGKFNINKETWLEFINKYAALRAKGVVPPAEITATDIEYDAKLDLLHNDKVLIRRSLGAIFTGYDSLKPGVYQLVKVPKGGQAGGFLKPSMFWAVSADTKHAEEATKFIDWFINDEEAADILTTTRGVPVSSTILEHLRPQLKNADMQQVELNKNVAPDAQKYSQGAKGWSNYTEKDYKDIGEQVIFGKISPEAAYDVLIKKAKDYE
;
A
#
# COMPACT_ATOMS: atom_id res chain seq x y z
N MET A 1 56.66 -61.45 34.57
CA MET A 1 55.93 -62.62 35.14
C MET A 1 54.46 -62.30 34.84
N VAL A 2 53.96 -63.07 33.88
CA VAL A 2 52.90 -64.05 34.05
C VAL A 2 51.52 -63.39 34.30
N THR A 3 50.47 -63.55 33.63
CA THR A 3 49.87 -64.37 32.53
C THR A 3 48.42 -63.92 32.40
N LEU A 4 47.92 -63.78 31.17
CA LEU A 4 46.77 -64.53 30.57
C LEU A 4 45.54 -64.84 31.41
N SER A 5 44.33 -64.39 30.96
CA SER A 5 43.25 -65.21 30.34
C SER A 5 41.97 -64.45 30.34
N ALA A 6 41.35 -64.17 29.27
CA ALA A 6 40.53 -64.82 28.25
C ALA A 6 39.12 -65.34 28.74
N CYS A 7 38.16 -65.00 27.83
CA CYS A 7 36.80 -65.58 27.64
C CYS A 7 35.66 -65.02 28.51
N SER A 8 34.43 -64.71 28.02
CA SER A 8 33.71 -65.16 26.82
C SER A 8 32.34 -64.42 26.74
N SER A 9 31.94 -64.14 25.56
CA SER A 9 30.60 -64.15 24.95
C SER A 9 29.35 -63.63 25.70
N GLY A 10 28.70 -62.71 25.10
CA GLY A 10 27.28 -62.36 25.24
C GLY A 10 26.83 -61.44 24.13
N LYS A 11 26.29 -61.98 23.04
CA LYS A 11 25.58 -61.23 21.99
C LYS A 11 24.26 -60.73 22.52
N GLU A 12 24.03 -59.44 22.53
CA GLU A 12 22.68 -58.87 22.38
C GLU A 12 22.68 -57.83 21.27
N THR A 13 21.94 -58.11 20.22
CA THR A 13 21.64 -57.27 19.08
C THR A 13 20.60 -56.25 19.51
N GLY A 14 21.05 -55.06 19.84
CA GLY A 14 20.21 -53.86 19.95
C GLY A 14 20.27 -53.08 18.66
N THR A 15 19.22 -53.18 17.86
CA THR A 15 19.03 -52.36 16.66
C THR A 15 18.81 -50.88 17.09
N LEU A 16 19.82 -50.08 16.97
CA LEU A 16 19.67 -48.63 17.06
C LEU A 16 19.01 -48.16 15.75
N ILE A 17 17.74 -47.79 15.84
CA ILE A 17 17.05 -47.00 14.80
C ILE A 17 17.72 -45.65 14.79
N ASN A 18 18.56 -45.44 13.82
CA ASN A 18 19.15 -44.16 13.54
C ASN A 18 18.09 -43.35 12.79
N ASP A 19 17.30 -42.54 13.54
CA ASP A 19 16.43 -41.50 12.96
C ASP A 19 17.33 -40.50 12.23
N GLY A 20 17.47 -40.73 10.94
CA GLY A 20 18.22 -39.87 10.02
C GLY A 20 17.51 -38.56 9.81
N LEU A 21 17.65 -37.66 10.77
CA LEU A 21 17.55 -36.23 10.46
C LEU A 21 18.77 -35.89 9.58
N THR A 22 18.59 -35.96 8.27
CA THR A 22 19.58 -35.48 7.31
C THR A 22 19.69 -33.96 7.53
N ASP A 23 20.74 -33.56 8.24
CA ASP A 23 21.19 -32.16 8.34
C ASP A 23 21.54 -31.68 6.92
N SER A 24 20.58 -31.09 6.23
CA SER A 24 20.74 -30.53 4.88
C SER A 24 21.64 -29.30 4.83
N SER A 25 22.19 -28.85 5.96
CA SER A 25 23.05 -27.66 6.07
C SER A 25 24.55 -27.94 5.80
N LYS A 26 24.96 -29.21 5.68
CA LYS A 26 26.36 -29.57 5.42
C LYS A 26 26.75 -29.33 3.97
N GLY A 27 27.21 -28.11 3.66
CA GLY A 27 27.80 -27.77 2.36
C GLY A 27 27.44 -26.39 1.81
N GLN A 28 26.51 -25.66 2.40
CA GLN A 28 26.17 -24.31 1.94
C GLN A 28 27.17 -23.28 2.49
N LYS A 29 27.62 -22.36 1.61
CA LYS A 29 28.53 -21.27 2.03
C LYS A 29 27.77 -20.28 2.92
N PRO A 30 28.39 -19.80 4.02
CA PRO A 30 27.80 -18.74 4.82
C PRO A 30 27.48 -17.50 4.00
N VAL A 31 26.27 -16.97 4.16
CA VAL A 31 25.80 -15.75 3.50
C VAL A 31 25.33 -14.76 4.57
N LYS A 32 25.76 -13.50 4.44
CA LYS A 32 25.27 -12.40 5.28
C LYS A 32 24.55 -11.39 4.39
N LEU A 33 23.22 -11.25 4.57
CA LEU A 33 22.36 -10.34 3.82
C LEU A 33 22.21 -9.01 4.58
N ARG A 34 22.55 -7.91 3.93
CA ARG A 34 22.19 -6.57 4.42
C ARG A 34 20.75 -6.29 4.05
N ILE A 35 19.91 -5.99 5.05
CA ILE A 35 18.49 -5.73 4.85
C ILE A 35 18.08 -4.41 5.51
N VAL A 36 17.35 -3.56 4.77
CA VAL A 36 16.96 -2.25 5.28
C VAL A 36 15.47 -1.96 5.05
N TRP A 37 14.83 -1.35 6.06
CA TRP A 37 13.41 -0.96 5.98
C TRP A 37 13.08 0.25 6.85
N TRP A 38 11.96 0.91 6.52
CA TRP A 38 11.38 1.95 7.37
C TRP A 38 10.14 1.44 8.11
N GLY A 39 9.80 2.11 9.22
CA GLY A 39 8.58 1.85 9.96
C GLY A 39 8.62 2.45 11.36
N SER A 40 7.67 2.00 12.17
CA SER A 40 7.65 2.23 13.62
C SER A 40 8.09 0.96 14.36
N GLN A 41 8.17 1.04 15.68
CA GLN A 41 8.53 -0.11 16.52
C GLN A 41 7.61 -1.32 16.29
N THR A 42 6.33 -1.09 16.02
CA THR A 42 5.35 -2.15 15.70
C THR A 42 5.68 -2.94 14.43
N ARG A 43 6.54 -2.40 13.56
CA ARG A 43 7.07 -3.09 12.37
C ARG A 43 8.47 -3.64 12.62
N HIS A 44 9.30 -2.90 13.37
CA HIS A 44 10.70 -3.31 13.60
C HIS A 44 10.80 -4.62 14.37
N GLU A 45 10.12 -4.73 15.51
CA GLU A 45 10.18 -5.93 16.35
C GLU A 45 9.72 -7.21 15.63
N PRO A 46 8.56 -7.26 14.98
CA PRO A 46 8.17 -8.45 14.23
C PRO A 46 9.14 -8.77 13.09
N THR A 47 9.69 -7.76 12.41
CA THR A 47 10.66 -8.00 11.34
C THR A 47 11.93 -8.65 11.89
N LEU A 48 12.48 -8.14 12.99
CA LEU A 48 13.68 -8.73 13.63
C LEU A 48 13.41 -10.19 14.05
N LYS A 49 12.25 -10.48 14.67
CA LYS A 49 11.86 -11.85 15.03
C LYS A 49 11.76 -12.78 13.82
N ALA A 50 11.23 -12.26 12.70
CA ALA A 50 11.17 -13.04 11.45
C ALA A 50 12.57 -13.34 10.89
N LEU A 51 13.51 -12.37 10.94
CA LEU A 51 14.91 -12.60 10.56
C LEU A 51 15.58 -13.67 11.43
N GLU A 52 15.36 -13.62 12.74
CA GLU A 52 15.88 -14.62 13.69
C GLU A 52 15.32 -16.02 13.38
N LEU A 53 13.99 -16.12 13.12
CA LEU A 53 13.36 -17.40 12.76
C LEU A 53 13.92 -17.93 11.44
N TYR A 54 14.07 -17.07 10.42
CA TYR A 54 14.65 -17.50 9.14
C TYR A 54 16.09 -18.03 9.31
N THR A 55 16.94 -17.33 10.07
CA THR A 55 18.32 -17.78 10.37
C THR A 55 18.31 -19.11 11.12
N LYS A 56 17.38 -19.31 12.08
CA LYS A 56 17.24 -20.59 12.77
C LYS A 56 16.89 -21.75 11.83
N LYS A 57 16.05 -21.50 10.84
CA LYS A 57 15.66 -22.48 9.80
C LYS A 57 16.74 -22.67 8.73
N ASN A 58 17.56 -21.63 8.48
CA ASN A 58 18.58 -21.58 7.44
C ASN A 58 19.91 -21.09 8.05
N PRO A 59 20.66 -21.92 8.83
CA PRO A 59 21.81 -21.49 9.62
C PRO A 59 22.97 -20.92 8.82
N HIS A 60 23.02 -21.14 7.51
CA HIS A 60 24.01 -20.56 6.61
C HIS A 60 23.69 -19.11 6.24
N VAL A 61 22.45 -18.63 6.50
CA VAL A 61 22.04 -17.24 6.22
C VAL A 61 21.95 -16.44 7.52
N THR A 62 22.63 -15.32 7.56
CA THR A 62 22.54 -14.34 8.63
C THR A 62 22.18 -12.98 8.06
N PHE A 63 21.70 -12.06 8.89
CA PHE A 63 21.29 -10.73 8.46
C PHE A 63 22.10 -9.63 9.13
N ASP A 64 22.24 -8.51 8.42
CA ASP A 64 22.72 -7.23 8.91
C ASP A 64 21.56 -6.22 8.78
N PRO A 65 20.68 -6.15 9.79
CA PRO A 65 19.48 -5.33 9.71
C PRO A 65 19.76 -3.86 9.98
N GLU A 66 19.20 -3.00 9.14
CA GLU A 66 19.20 -1.56 9.34
C GLU A 66 17.75 -1.03 9.20
N PHE A 67 17.29 -0.20 10.13
CA PHE A 67 15.93 0.33 10.09
C PHE A 67 15.86 1.74 10.70
N SER A 68 14.87 2.51 10.23
CA SER A 68 14.61 3.88 10.68
C SER A 68 13.14 4.22 10.60
N GLY A 69 12.75 5.43 11.01
CA GLY A 69 11.49 6.05 10.60
C GLY A 69 11.46 6.29 9.09
N ASN A 70 10.36 6.86 8.61
CA ASN A 70 10.20 7.15 7.18
C ASN A 70 11.09 8.34 6.72
N ASP A 71 11.29 9.32 7.62
CA ASP A 71 12.05 10.53 7.31
C ASP A 71 13.53 10.23 6.99
N GLY A 72 14.00 10.71 5.86
CA GLY A 72 15.37 10.51 5.39
C GLY A 72 15.71 9.11 4.89
N TYR A 73 14.79 8.12 5.01
CA TYR A 73 15.02 6.75 4.54
C TYR A 73 15.32 6.70 3.03
N ALA A 74 14.47 7.34 2.22
CA ALA A 74 14.61 7.33 0.77
C ALA A 74 15.90 8.00 0.30
N ASP A 75 16.28 9.12 0.92
CA ASP A 75 17.53 9.84 0.58
C ASP A 75 18.77 9.01 0.92
N LYS A 76 18.75 8.34 2.07
CA LYS A 76 19.83 7.44 2.47
C LYS A 76 19.95 6.26 1.50
N LEU A 77 18.84 5.60 1.16
CA LEU A 77 18.82 4.50 0.21
C LEU A 77 19.30 4.94 -1.17
N ALA A 78 18.85 6.10 -1.67
CA ALA A 78 19.30 6.67 -2.94
C ALA A 78 20.80 6.94 -2.96
N THR A 79 21.35 7.47 -1.86
CA THR A 79 22.79 7.72 -1.71
C THR A 79 23.58 6.40 -1.73
N GLN A 80 23.13 5.38 -1.02
CA GLN A 80 23.73 4.05 -1.01
C GLN A 80 23.68 3.41 -2.40
N ALA A 81 22.55 3.49 -3.10
CA ALA A 81 22.42 2.96 -4.45
C ALA A 81 23.30 3.69 -5.47
N ALA A 82 23.39 5.02 -5.40
CA ALA A 82 24.25 5.82 -6.28
C ALA A 82 25.75 5.50 -6.10
N SER A 83 26.17 5.17 -4.86
CA SER A 83 27.56 4.80 -4.55
C SER A 83 27.85 3.30 -4.77
N LYS A 84 26.95 2.53 -5.36
CA LYS A 84 27.03 1.06 -5.52
C LYS A 84 27.25 0.32 -4.20
N ASN A 85 26.67 0.83 -3.13
CA ASN A 85 26.70 0.25 -1.80
C ASN A 85 25.30 0.03 -1.24
N ALA A 86 24.32 -0.25 -2.13
CA ALA A 86 22.98 -0.58 -1.73
C ALA A 86 22.95 -1.84 -0.85
N PRO A 87 22.03 -1.95 0.12
CA PRO A 87 21.77 -3.22 0.83
C PRO A 87 21.30 -4.29 -0.15
N ASP A 88 21.45 -5.58 0.22
CA ASP A 88 21.01 -6.70 -0.62
C ASP A 88 19.48 -6.69 -0.80
N ILE A 89 18.76 -6.47 0.30
CA ILE A 89 17.29 -6.38 0.33
C ILE A 89 16.89 -5.04 0.93
N PHE A 90 15.96 -4.36 0.30
CA PHE A 90 15.45 -3.10 0.84
C PHE A 90 13.96 -2.90 0.61
N GLN A 91 13.33 -2.26 1.58
CA GLN A 91 11.93 -1.87 1.47
C GLN A 91 11.84 -0.65 0.53
N LEU A 92 10.98 -0.73 -0.47
CA LEU A 92 10.81 0.31 -1.48
C LEU A 92 9.37 0.78 -1.53
N ASP A 93 9.18 2.10 -1.55
CA ASP A 93 7.87 2.71 -1.80
C ASP A 93 7.59 2.69 -3.31
N LEU A 94 6.33 2.48 -3.65
CA LEU A 94 5.85 2.46 -5.04
C LEU A 94 6.28 3.73 -5.80
N LYS A 95 6.24 4.90 -5.16
CA LYS A 95 6.61 6.18 -5.79
C LYS A 95 8.04 6.28 -6.30
N TYR A 96 8.94 5.45 -5.78
CA TYR A 96 10.34 5.40 -6.23
C TYR A 96 10.65 4.21 -7.14
N PHE A 97 9.71 3.26 -7.25
CA PHE A 97 9.95 2.00 -7.98
C PHE A 97 10.39 2.23 -9.43
N ALA A 98 9.65 3.05 -10.19
CA ALA A 98 9.98 3.31 -11.60
C ALA A 98 11.37 3.93 -11.77
N GLU A 99 11.80 4.78 -10.85
CA GLU A 99 13.14 5.40 -10.87
C GLU A 99 14.25 4.36 -10.68
N TYR A 100 14.14 3.50 -9.65
CA TYR A 100 15.12 2.46 -9.39
C TYR A 100 15.17 1.44 -10.53
N ALA A 101 14.01 1.01 -11.05
CA ALA A 101 13.92 0.07 -12.15
C ALA A 101 14.52 0.63 -13.45
N SER A 102 14.22 1.89 -13.80
CA SER A 102 14.74 2.53 -15.01
C SER A 102 16.26 2.74 -14.99
N ARG A 103 16.85 2.87 -13.79
CA ARG A 103 18.29 3.00 -13.56
C ARG A 103 19.01 1.65 -13.47
N ASN A 104 18.32 0.53 -13.66
CA ASN A 104 18.84 -0.83 -13.51
C ASN A 104 19.46 -1.08 -12.12
N GLN A 105 18.86 -0.54 -11.07
CA GLN A 105 19.32 -0.70 -9.68
C GLN A 105 18.66 -1.88 -8.97
N LEU A 106 17.68 -2.55 -9.62
CA LEU A 106 16.93 -3.67 -9.09
C LEU A 106 17.28 -4.98 -9.80
N ALA A 107 17.40 -6.06 -9.04
CA ALA A 107 17.49 -7.41 -9.59
C ALA A 107 16.11 -7.89 -10.05
N GLU A 108 16.07 -8.68 -11.13
CA GLU A 108 14.85 -9.33 -11.60
C GLU A 108 14.43 -10.45 -10.64
N LEU A 109 13.14 -10.49 -10.27
CA LEU A 109 12.53 -11.42 -9.31
C LEU A 109 11.43 -12.28 -9.98
N SER A 110 11.54 -12.53 -11.27
CA SER A 110 10.55 -13.28 -12.06
C SER A 110 10.55 -14.79 -11.74
N THR A 111 11.57 -15.29 -11.06
CA THR A 111 11.71 -16.71 -10.66
C THR A 111 12.11 -16.85 -9.21
N GLY A 112 11.84 -18.01 -8.61
CA GLY A 112 12.26 -18.32 -7.24
C GLY A 112 11.32 -17.83 -6.15
N ILE A 113 10.21 -17.17 -6.49
CA ILE A 113 9.16 -16.71 -5.57
C ILE A 113 7.82 -17.28 -6.02
N ARG A 114 7.04 -17.81 -5.08
CA ARG A 114 5.68 -18.32 -5.31
C ARG A 114 4.70 -17.15 -5.39
N LEU A 115 4.37 -16.71 -6.61
CA LEU A 115 3.53 -15.54 -6.88
C LEU A 115 2.07 -15.89 -7.24
N GLN A 116 1.73 -17.18 -7.43
CA GLN A 116 0.42 -17.62 -7.91
C GLN A 116 -0.75 -17.32 -6.96
N ASN A 117 -0.46 -17.04 -5.69
CA ASN A 117 -1.46 -16.69 -4.68
C ASN A 117 -1.56 -15.18 -4.43
N ILE A 118 -0.92 -14.37 -5.27
CA ILE A 118 -0.96 -12.90 -5.18
C ILE A 118 -1.82 -12.37 -6.32
N ASP A 119 -2.63 -11.37 -6.03
CA ASP A 119 -3.47 -10.71 -7.03
C ASP A 119 -2.64 -10.14 -8.19
N VAL A 120 -3.07 -10.40 -9.43
CA VAL A 120 -2.35 -10.01 -10.65
C VAL A 120 -2.23 -8.48 -10.74
N ALA A 121 -3.29 -7.73 -10.40
CA ALA A 121 -3.27 -6.28 -10.45
C ALA A 121 -2.25 -5.70 -9.45
N LEU A 122 -2.08 -6.36 -8.29
CA LEU A 122 -1.07 -5.98 -7.31
C LEU A 122 0.34 -6.30 -7.77
N LEU A 123 0.56 -7.48 -8.39
CA LEU A 123 1.87 -7.87 -8.96
C LEU A 123 2.31 -6.92 -10.08
N GLU A 124 1.37 -6.47 -10.93
CA GLU A 124 1.67 -5.52 -12.01
C GLU A 124 2.34 -4.23 -11.49
N THR A 125 2.03 -3.80 -10.26
CA THR A 125 2.64 -2.61 -9.67
C THR A 125 4.15 -2.73 -9.42
N GLY A 126 4.67 -3.94 -9.31
CA GLY A 126 6.10 -4.25 -9.13
C GLY A 126 6.81 -4.65 -10.42
N LYS A 127 6.16 -4.50 -11.57
CA LYS A 127 6.74 -4.80 -12.88
C LYS A 127 7.27 -3.55 -13.59
N TYR A 128 8.38 -3.72 -14.28
CA TYR A 128 8.93 -2.75 -15.20
C TYR A 128 9.29 -3.45 -16.51
N ARG A 129 8.80 -2.94 -17.65
CA ARG A 129 8.97 -3.57 -18.97
C ARG A 129 8.63 -5.07 -18.98
N ASN A 130 7.50 -5.42 -18.37
CA ASN A 130 6.95 -6.77 -18.24
C ASN A 130 7.78 -7.76 -17.40
N LYS A 131 8.76 -7.29 -16.60
CA LYS A 131 9.56 -8.09 -15.69
C LYS A 131 9.32 -7.68 -14.25
N GLN A 132 9.26 -8.65 -13.33
CA GLN A 132 9.07 -8.40 -11.90
C GLN A 132 10.39 -7.96 -11.27
N TYR A 133 10.40 -6.83 -10.59
CA TYR A 133 11.57 -6.28 -9.88
C TYR A 133 11.31 -5.96 -8.41
N ALA A 134 10.05 -5.90 -8.01
CA ALA A 134 9.68 -5.62 -6.63
C ALA A 134 8.48 -6.48 -6.23
N ILE A 135 8.50 -7.04 -5.02
CA ILE A 135 7.46 -7.92 -4.51
C ILE A 135 6.63 -7.15 -3.48
N PRO A 136 5.30 -7.01 -3.69
CA PRO A 136 4.43 -6.32 -2.75
C PRO A 136 4.39 -7.07 -1.41
N LEU A 137 4.36 -6.34 -0.30
CA LEU A 137 4.36 -6.88 1.06
C LEU A 137 3.02 -6.79 1.76
N GLY A 138 2.18 -5.88 1.33
CA GLY A 138 0.83 -5.73 1.82
C GLY A 138 -0.07 -5.23 0.71
N ASN A 139 -1.31 -5.68 0.72
CA ASN A 139 -2.34 -5.23 -0.21
C ASN A 139 -3.15 -4.11 0.43
N ASN A 140 -3.43 -3.08 -0.36
CA ASN A 140 -4.15 -1.90 0.07
C ASN A 140 -5.06 -1.42 -1.06
N ALA A 141 -6.36 -1.42 -0.83
CA ALA A 141 -7.32 -0.91 -1.80
C ALA A 141 -7.68 0.55 -1.52
N THR A 142 -8.01 1.28 -2.57
CA THR A 142 -8.61 2.61 -2.44
C THR A 142 -10.04 2.50 -1.93
N ALA A 143 -10.42 3.44 -1.07
CA ALA A 143 -11.66 3.41 -0.32
C ALA A 143 -12.29 4.78 -0.13
N MET A 144 -13.57 4.78 0.22
CA MET A 144 -14.21 5.83 0.99
C MET A 144 -14.36 5.35 2.44
N VAL A 145 -14.06 6.21 3.40
CA VAL A 145 -14.31 6.00 4.83
C VAL A 145 -15.43 6.91 5.26
N TYR A 146 -16.46 6.37 5.92
CA TYR A 146 -17.58 7.17 6.40
C TYR A 146 -17.93 6.86 7.86
N ASN A 147 -18.52 7.85 8.55
CA ASN A 147 -19.03 7.69 9.91
C ASN A 147 -20.40 7.00 9.88
N LYS A 148 -20.38 5.67 10.07
CA LYS A 148 -21.59 4.84 10.06
C LYS A 148 -22.62 5.30 11.09
N ASN A 149 -22.19 5.65 12.29
CA ASN A 149 -23.09 6.04 13.38
C ASN A 149 -23.88 7.30 13.03
N VAL A 150 -23.25 8.26 12.33
CA VAL A 150 -23.95 9.47 11.88
C VAL A 150 -24.89 9.14 10.72
N VAL A 151 -24.50 8.31 9.76
CA VAL A 151 -25.36 7.87 8.66
C VAL A 151 -26.63 7.21 9.21
N ASP A 152 -26.47 6.27 10.13
CA ASP A 152 -27.60 5.57 10.79
C ASP A 152 -28.51 6.56 11.55
N LYS A 153 -27.92 7.48 12.30
CA LYS A 153 -28.66 8.51 13.06
C LYS A 153 -29.47 9.44 12.15
N LEU A 154 -28.92 9.79 10.98
CA LEU A 154 -29.62 10.64 10.00
C LEU A 154 -30.70 9.90 9.25
N GLY A 155 -30.77 8.57 9.34
CA GLY A 155 -31.71 7.74 8.60
C GLY A 155 -31.58 7.92 7.08
N ILE A 156 -30.33 7.98 6.58
CA ILE A 156 -30.02 8.01 5.15
C ILE A 156 -29.50 6.64 4.71
N LYS A 157 -29.71 6.30 3.44
CA LYS A 157 -29.21 5.05 2.88
C LYS A 157 -27.67 5.04 2.95
N PRO A 158 -27.04 4.04 3.58
CA PRO A 158 -25.58 3.96 3.62
C PRO A 158 -24.99 3.75 2.22
N PRO A 159 -23.73 4.16 1.98
CA PRO A 159 -23.01 3.84 0.77
C PRO A 159 -22.90 2.33 0.55
N SER A 160 -22.89 1.89 -0.71
CA SER A 160 -22.69 0.49 -1.09
C SER A 160 -21.44 0.31 -1.95
N ASN A 161 -20.92 -0.92 -2.05
CA ASN A 161 -19.76 -1.20 -2.89
C ASN A 161 -20.02 -1.05 -4.40
N ASP A 162 -21.30 -0.88 -4.81
CA ASP A 162 -21.71 -0.72 -6.22
C ASP A 162 -22.21 0.67 -6.55
N TRP A 163 -22.09 1.63 -5.65
CA TRP A 163 -22.60 2.97 -5.85
C TRP A 163 -21.89 3.73 -6.98
N THR A 164 -22.64 4.64 -7.59
CA THR A 164 -22.16 5.50 -8.68
C THR A 164 -21.71 6.86 -8.17
N TRP A 165 -21.04 7.65 -9.01
CA TRP A 165 -20.73 9.06 -8.72
C TRP A 165 -21.96 9.91 -8.49
N GLU A 166 -23.05 9.64 -9.23
CA GLU A 166 -24.32 10.32 -9.03
C GLU A 166 -24.89 10.01 -7.65
N GLU A 167 -24.88 8.74 -7.23
CA GLU A 167 -25.31 8.32 -5.89
C GLU A 167 -24.40 8.89 -4.79
N TYR A 168 -23.09 8.99 -5.01
CA TYR A 168 -22.17 9.64 -4.07
C TYR A 168 -22.50 11.13 -3.87
N PHE A 169 -22.69 11.87 -4.95
CA PHE A 169 -23.05 13.29 -4.87
C PHE A 169 -24.43 13.49 -4.26
N GLN A 170 -25.40 12.64 -4.62
CA GLN A 170 -26.75 12.68 -4.05
C GLN A 170 -26.74 12.35 -2.56
N PHE A 171 -25.97 11.33 -2.14
CA PHE A 171 -25.73 11.01 -0.72
C PHE A 171 -25.24 12.25 0.04
N GLY A 172 -24.32 13.01 -0.52
CA GLY A 172 -23.82 14.26 0.06
C GLY A 172 -24.92 15.30 0.24
N ILE A 173 -25.75 15.48 -0.79
CA ILE A 173 -26.89 16.44 -0.76
C ILE A 173 -27.93 16.01 0.29
N ASP A 174 -28.32 14.75 0.31
CA ASP A 174 -29.31 14.21 1.25
C ASP A 174 -28.83 14.27 2.69
N ALA A 175 -27.55 13.98 2.90
CA ALA A 175 -26.92 14.09 4.22
C ALA A 175 -26.87 15.55 4.70
N LYS A 176 -26.45 16.49 3.82
CA LYS A 176 -26.39 17.90 4.18
C LYS A 176 -27.74 18.48 4.60
N ALA A 177 -28.82 18.07 3.97
CA ALA A 177 -30.18 18.49 4.35
C ALA A 177 -30.57 18.12 5.79
N LYS A 178 -29.87 17.17 6.42
CA LYS A 178 -30.11 16.69 7.79
C LYS A 178 -28.98 17.01 8.76
N LEU A 179 -27.85 17.50 8.28
CA LEU A 179 -26.71 17.90 9.10
C LEU A 179 -26.88 19.33 9.64
N ALA A 180 -26.24 19.61 10.78
CA ALA A 180 -26.13 20.98 11.29
C ALA A 180 -25.33 21.90 10.34
N ASP A 181 -25.57 23.21 10.42
CA ASP A 181 -25.01 24.20 9.50
C ASP A 181 -23.48 24.17 9.41
N ASN A 182 -22.79 23.92 10.51
CA ASN A 182 -21.32 23.85 10.62
C ASN A 182 -20.73 22.47 10.33
N LYS A 183 -21.52 21.55 9.76
CA LYS A 183 -21.10 20.21 9.36
C LYS A 183 -21.36 20.00 7.86
N TYR A 184 -20.50 19.22 7.26
CA TYR A 184 -20.50 18.96 5.83
C TYR A 184 -20.65 17.47 5.57
N ALA A 185 -21.20 17.11 4.43
CA ALA A 185 -21.40 15.70 4.12
C ALA A 185 -20.14 15.08 3.50
N LEU A 186 -19.54 15.73 2.52
CA LEU A 186 -18.39 15.24 1.77
C LEU A 186 -17.17 16.12 2.05
N LEU A 187 -15.97 15.55 1.93
CA LEU A 187 -14.75 16.36 1.83
C LEU A 187 -14.67 17.01 0.45
N ASP A 188 -14.18 18.25 0.38
CA ASP A 188 -13.92 18.89 -0.90
C ASP A 188 -12.65 18.30 -1.54
N SER A 189 -12.82 17.61 -2.65
CA SER A 189 -11.74 16.93 -3.35
C SER A 189 -11.24 17.66 -4.60
N THR A 190 -11.53 18.96 -4.73
CA THR A 190 -11.05 19.77 -5.86
C THR A 190 -9.53 19.70 -6.01
N SER A 191 -8.78 19.67 -4.90
CA SER A 191 -7.32 19.57 -4.85
C SER A 191 -6.79 18.15 -4.59
N ASP A 192 -7.65 17.13 -4.59
CA ASP A 192 -7.27 15.73 -4.37
C ASP A 192 -7.04 15.02 -5.71
N TYR A 193 -5.78 14.86 -6.11
CA TYR A 193 -5.39 14.16 -7.33
C TYR A 193 -5.89 12.71 -7.37
N ASP A 194 -5.84 12.00 -6.27
CA ASP A 194 -6.28 10.60 -6.22
C ASP A 194 -7.80 10.48 -6.41
N MET A 195 -8.59 11.38 -5.81
CA MET A 195 -10.05 11.38 -6.02
C MET A 195 -10.40 11.67 -7.47
N TYR A 196 -9.70 12.63 -8.11
CA TYR A 196 -9.84 12.87 -9.54
C TYR A 196 -9.40 11.66 -10.37
N THR A 197 -8.32 10.99 -9.99
CA THR A 197 -7.85 9.76 -10.65
C THR A 197 -8.95 8.70 -10.68
N HIS A 198 -9.63 8.45 -9.55
CA HIS A 198 -10.76 7.53 -9.50
C HIS A 198 -11.91 7.96 -10.43
N TYR A 199 -12.18 9.26 -10.48
CA TYR A 199 -13.22 9.81 -11.35
C TYR A 199 -12.90 9.56 -12.83
N GLN A 200 -11.69 9.90 -13.29
CA GLN A 200 -11.27 9.72 -14.68
C GLN A 200 -11.17 8.23 -15.07
N LEU A 201 -10.59 7.38 -14.20
CA LEU A 201 -10.52 5.93 -14.42
C LEU A 201 -11.92 5.33 -14.60
N SER A 202 -12.89 5.76 -13.78
CA SER A 202 -14.28 5.28 -13.87
C SER A 202 -15.01 5.65 -15.15
N LYS A 203 -14.49 6.65 -15.88
CA LYS A 203 -14.98 7.06 -17.21
C LYS A 203 -14.30 6.26 -18.35
N GLY A 204 -13.37 5.35 -18.05
CA GLY A 204 -12.64 4.57 -19.05
C GLY A 204 -11.56 5.33 -19.81
N GLN A 205 -11.07 6.46 -19.26
CA GLN A 205 -10.13 7.36 -19.93
C GLN A 205 -8.66 7.10 -19.57
N GLY A 206 -8.39 6.05 -18.80
CA GLY A 206 -7.05 5.71 -18.30
C GLY A 206 -6.59 6.61 -17.14
N ALA A 207 -5.39 6.35 -16.66
CA ALA A 207 -4.81 7.12 -15.57
C ALA A 207 -4.47 8.56 -16.03
N PRO A 208 -4.61 9.58 -15.15
CA PRO A 208 -4.29 10.98 -15.48
C PRO A 208 -2.81 11.20 -15.83
N ILE A 209 -1.93 10.32 -15.36
CA ILE A 209 -0.53 10.22 -15.78
C ILE A 209 -0.30 8.79 -16.20
N THR A 210 0.23 8.58 -17.42
CA THR A 210 0.50 7.26 -17.98
C THR A 210 1.76 6.64 -17.38
N ASP A 211 1.94 5.32 -17.54
CA ASP A 211 3.13 4.61 -17.02
C ASP A 211 4.45 5.10 -17.64
N ASP A 212 4.42 5.62 -18.88
CA ASP A 212 5.55 6.22 -19.54
C ASP A 212 5.75 7.71 -19.20
N GLY A 213 4.98 8.21 -18.23
CA GLY A 213 5.12 9.56 -17.70
C GLY A 213 4.56 10.66 -18.60
N LYS A 214 3.43 10.41 -19.28
CA LYS A 214 2.74 11.40 -20.08
C LYS A 214 1.53 11.97 -19.36
N PHE A 215 1.32 13.25 -19.50
CA PHE A 215 0.13 13.94 -19.05
C PHE A 215 -1.11 13.45 -19.83
N ASN A 216 -2.11 12.95 -19.11
CA ASN A 216 -3.35 12.42 -19.68
C ASN A 216 -4.60 12.84 -18.90
N ILE A 217 -4.56 14.00 -18.23
CA ILE A 217 -5.78 14.57 -17.62
C ILE A 217 -6.72 15.00 -18.74
N ASN A 218 -7.91 14.35 -18.81
CA ASN A 218 -8.93 14.74 -19.79
C ASN A 218 -9.59 16.05 -19.38
N LYS A 219 -9.59 17.04 -20.29
CA LYS A 219 -10.05 18.40 -20.00
C LYS A 219 -11.51 18.47 -19.61
N GLU A 220 -12.38 17.85 -20.42
CA GLU A 220 -13.82 17.88 -20.20
C GLU A 220 -14.19 17.21 -18.87
N THR A 221 -13.60 16.05 -18.60
CA THR A 221 -13.83 15.30 -17.37
C THR A 221 -13.29 16.04 -16.15
N TRP A 222 -12.14 16.68 -16.27
CA TRP A 222 -11.57 17.47 -15.18
C TRP A 222 -12.44 18.68 -14.87
N LEU A 223 -12.87 19.44 -15.88
CA LEU A 223 -13.77 20.58 -15.71
C LEU A 223 -15.12 20.13 -15.12
N GLU A 224 -15.70 19.00 -15.57
CA GLU A 224 -16.91 18.43 -15.00
C GLU A 224 -16.74 18.16 -13.49
N PHE A 225 -15.63 17.53 -13.10
CA PHE A 225 -15.31 17.20 -11.71
C PHE A 225 -15.18 18.47 -10.84
N ILE A 226 -14.38 19.44 -11.28
CA ILE A 226 -14.14 20.70 -10.56
C ILE A 226 -15.44 21.50 -10.40
N ASN A 227 -16.23 21.64 -11.47
CA ASN A 227 -17.48 22.36 -11.44
C ASN A 227 -18.54 21.68 -10.55
N LYS A 228 -18.52 20.33 -10.46
CA LYS A 228 -19.38 19.59 -9.54
C LYS A 228 -19.04 19.96 -8.10
N TYR A 229 -17.76 19.95 -7.70
CA TYR A 229 -17.36 20.34 -6.35
C TYR A 229 -17.63 21.83 -6.07
N ALA A 230 -17.46 22.73 -7.04
CA ALA A 230 -17.85 24.13 -6.90
C ALA A 230 -19.36 24.29 -6.58
N ALA A 231 -20.21 23.55 -7.29
CA ALA A 231 -21.66 23.54 -7.02
C ALA A 231 -22.01 22.95 -5.64
N LEU A 232 -21.31 21.94 -5.20
CA LEU A 232 -21.49 21.33 -3.86
C LEU A 232 -21.02 22.27 -2.75
N ARG A 233 -19.93 23.01 -2.98
CA ARG A 233 -19.43 24.05 -2.06
C ARG A 233 -20.43 25.19 -1.90
N ALA A 234 -21.00 25.68 -2.99
CA ALA A 234 -22.04 26.70 -2.96
C ALA A 234 -23.29 26.28 -2.18
N LYS A 235 -23.58 24.98 -2.12
CA LYS A 235 -24.70 24.38 -1.35
C LYS A 235 -24.30 23.99 0.07
N GLY A 236 -23.06 24.21 0.50
CA GLY A 236 -22.54 23.79 1.80
C GLY A 236 -22.50 22.26 2.00
N VAL A 237 -22.48 21.48 0.93
CA VAL A 237 -22.35 20.01 0.98
C VAL A 237 -20.91 19.62 1.31
N VAL A 238 -19.94 20.36 0.77
CA VAL A 238 -18.51 20.28 1.12
C VAL A 238 -18.09 21.53 1.89
N PRO A 239 -17.00 21.47 2.67
CA PRO A 239 -16.49 22.62 3.42
C PRO A 239 -16.09 23.78 2.50
N PRO A 240 -16.11 25.05 3.00
CA PRO A 240 -15.50 26.18 2.31
C PRO A 240 -13.97 26.05 2.28
N ALA A 241 -13.33 26.88 1.46
CA ALA A 241 -11.90 26.82 1.19
C ALA A 241 -11.02 26.82 2.45
N GLU A 242 -11.33 27.70 3.41
CA GLU A 242 -10.56 27.90 4.62
C GLU A 242 -10.58 26.66 5.52
N ILE A 243 -11.72 25.93 5.56
CA ILE A 243 -11.85 24.69 6.32
C ILE A 243 -11.18 23.54 5.57
N THR A 244 -11.40 23.41 4.26
CA THR A 244 -10.78 22.37 3.44
C THR A 244 -9.25 22.43 3.54
N ALA A 245 -8.66 23.62 3.49
CA ALA A 245 -7.21 23.81 3.55
C ALA A 245 -6.58 23.42 4.90
N THR A 246 -7.37 23.26 5.97
CA THR A 246 -6.87 22.80 7.27
C THR A 246 -6.86 21.27 7.43
N ASP A 247 -7.46 20.54 6.48
CA ASP A 247 -7.58 19.08 6.58
C ASP A 247 -6.24 18.39 6.44
N ILE A 248 -5.90 17.60 7.45
CA ILE A 248 -4.75 16.69 7.42
C ILE A 248 -5.28 15.30 7.78
N GLU A 249 -5.30 14.40 6.81
CA GLU A 249 -5.78 13.04 6.99
C GLU A 249 -5.03 12.35 8.13
N TYR A 250 -5.81 11.71 9.03
CA TYR A 250 -5.28 10.95 10.15
C TYR A 250 -4.59 11.78 11.24
N ASP A 251 -4.71 13.10 11.23
CA ASP A 251 -4.32 13.95 12.36
C ASP A 251 -5.47 14.06 13.38
N ALA A 252 -5.20 13.81 14.66
CA ALA A 252 -6.22 13.79 15.70
C ALA A 252 -6.95 15.13 15.89
N LYS A 253 -6.35 16.26 15.46
CA LYS A 253 -6.93 17.62 15.62
C LYS A 253 -7.42 18.20 14.29
N LEU A 254 -6.79 17.83 13.17
CA LEU A 254 -6.99 18.47 11.88
C LEU A 254 -7.75 17.61 10.85
N ASP A 255 -7.88 16.29 11.09
CA ASP A 255 -8.69 15.43 10.24
C ASP A 255 -10.18 15.77 10.40
N LEU A 256 -10.79 16.24 9.32
CA LEU A 256 -12.18 16.69 9.32
C LEU A 256 -13.19 15.55 9.52
N LEU A 257 -12.87 14.30 9.10
CA LEU A 257 -13.72 13.14 9.37
C LEU A 257 -13.64 12.74 10.84
N HIS A 258 -12.42 12.67 11.41
CA HIS A 258 -12.21 12.33 12.80
C HIS A 258 -12.89 13.33 13.76
N ASN A 259 -12.86 14.61 13.40
CA ASN A 259 -13.48 15.70 14.19
C ASN A 259 -14.97 15.93 13.85
N ASP A 260 -15.62 14.98 13.16
CA ASP A 260 -17.04 15.01 12.79
C ASP A 260 -17.45 16.27 12.01
N LYS A 261 -16.52 16.89 11.27
CA LYS A 261 -16.80 18.03 10.39
C LYS A 261 -17.31 17.59 9.02
N VAL A 262 -16.77 16.48 8.49
CA VAL A 262 -17.28 15.80 7.29
C VAL A 262 -17.80 14.40 7.65
N LEU A 263 -18.69 13.86 6.84
CA LEU A 263 -19.28 12.54 7.07
C LEU A 263 -18.53 11.42 6.33
N ILE A 264 -17.93 11.73 5.21
CA ILE A 264 -17.22 10.78 4.35
C ILE A 264 -16.04 11.45 3.64
N ARG A 265 -14.97 10.69 3.45
CA ARG A 265 -13.79 11.10 2.66
C ARG A 265 -13.19 9.92 1.91
N ARG A 266 -12.40 10.19 0.87
CA ARG A 266 -11.49 9.22 0.28
C ARG A 266 -10.37 8.87 1.26
N SER A 267 -9.95 7.62 1.24
CA SER A 267 -8.82 7.13 2.02
C SER A 267 -8.24 5.86 1.39
N LEU A 268 -7.31 5.25 2.08
CA LEU A 268 -6.75 3.93 1.78
C LEU A 268 -7.14 2.93 2.86
N GLY A 269 -7.39 1.69 2.48
CA GLY A 269 -7.76 0.63 3.42
C GLY A 269 -6.80 0.53 4.61
N ALA A 270 -5.48 0.62 4.37
CA ALA A 270 -4.48 0.52 5.43
C ALA A 270 -4.54 1.64 6.48
N ILE A 271 -5.09 2.81 6.16
CA ILE A 271 -5.27 3.93 7.10
C ILE A 271 -6.44 3.66 8.03
N PHE A 272 -7.37 2.80 7.64
CA PHE A 272 -8.60 2.51 8.38
C PHE A 272 -8.36 1.99 9.80
N THR A 273 -7.33 1.16 10.01
CA THR A 273 -6.95 0.69 11.36
C THR A 273 -6.69 1.85 12.32
N GLY A 274 -6.13 2.94 11.80
CA GLY A 274 -5.92 4.14 12.58
C GLY A 274 -7.23 4.86 12.93
N TYR A 275 -8.16 5.02 11.99
CA TYR A 275 -9.48 5.56 12.28
C TYR A 275 -10.22 4.71 13.31
N ASP A 276 -10.21 3.38 13.16
CA ASP A 276 -10.87 2.47 14.11
C ASP A 276 -10.22 2.54 15.49
N SER A 277 -8.89 2.70 15.60
CA SER A 277 -8.22 2.83 16.89
C SER A 277 -8.55 4.13 17.63
N LEU A 278 -8.83 5.22 16.90
CA LEU A 278 -9.23 6.50 17.48
C LEU A 278 -10.70 6.50 17.95
N LYS A 279 -11.59 5.88 17.18
CA LYS A 279 -13.04 5.74 17.49
C LYS A 279 -13.51 4.33 17.09
N PRO A 280 -13.33 3.31 17.95
CA PRO A 280 -13.64 1.91 17.60
C PRO A 280 -15.08 1.70 17.15
N GLY A 281 -15.29 1.05 16.01
CA GLY A 281 -16.60 0.68 15.47
C GLY A 281 -17.45 1.83 14.92
N VAL A 282 -16.90 3.05 14.83
CA VAL A 282 -17.62 4.24 14.33
C VAL A 282 -17.60 4.32 12.82
N TYR A 283 -16.50 3.87 12.19
CA TYR A 283 -16.26 4.03 10.77
C TYR A 283 -16.49 2.75 9.98
N GLN A 284 -16.79 2.92 8.69
CA GLN A 284 -16.98 1.84 7.73
C GLN A 284 -16.24 2.16 6.44
N LEU A 285 -15.63 1.11 5.84
CA LEU A 285 -15.05 1.15 4.51
C LEU A 285 -16.09 0.83 3.43
N VAL A 286 -15.97 1.49 2.28
CA VAL A 286 -16.72 1.18 1.07
C VAL A 286 -15.86 1.48 -0.15
N LYS A 287 -16.10 0.81 -1.28
CA LYS A 287 -15.42 1.11 -2.56
C LYS A 287 -15.61 2.58 -2.94
N VAL A 288 -14.64 3.13 -3.66
CA VAL A 288 -14.82 4.43 -4.35
C VAL A 288 -15.96 4.32 -5.36
N PRO A 289 -16.66 5.42 -5.65
CA PRO A 289 -17.77 5.39 -6.60
C PRO A 289 -17.34 4.95 -8.00
N LYS A 290 -18.23 4.27 -8.73
CA LYS A 290 -18.02 3.88 -10.12
C LYS A 290 -18.73 4.81 -11.11
N GLY A 291 -18.24 4.85 -12.34
CA GLY A 291 -18.91 5.45 -13.50
C GLY A 291 -19.35 4.36 -14.47
N GLY A 292 -18.97 4.47 -15.75
CA GLY A 292 -19.16 3.40 -16.75
C GLY A 292 -18.37 2.12 -16.42
N GLN A 293 -17.33 2.25 -15.59
CA GLN A 293 -16.55 1.15 -15.03
C GLN A 293 -16.10 1.50 -13.59
N ALA A 294 -15.44 0.57 -12.90
CA ALA A 294 -14.83 0.85 -11.60
C ALA A 294 -13.67 1.86 -11.76
N GLY A 295 -13.49 2.72 -10.76
CA GLY A 295 -12.37 3.66 -10.69
C GLY A 295 -11.35 3.31 -9.60
N GLY A 296 -11.63 2.27 -8.78
CA GLY A 296 -10.75 1.84 -7.70
C GLY A 296 -9.56 1.02 -8.20
N PHE A 297 -8.49 0.99 -7.44
CA PHE A 297 -7.30 0.20 -7.72
C PHE A 297 -6.72 -0.44 -6.45
N LEU A 298 -5.89 -1.46 -6.64
CA LEU A 298 -5.05 -2.02 -5.60
C LEU A 298 -3.69 -1.31 -5.61
N LYS A 299 -3.18 -1.05 -4.43
CA LYS A 299 -1.88 -0.42 -4.22
C LYS A 299 -1.07 -1.25 -3.23
N PRO A 300 0.20 -1.55 -3.50
CA PRO A 300 1.04 -2.15 -2.48
C PRO A 300 1.27 -1.16 -1.33
N SER A 301 1.29 -1.66 -0.11
CA SER A 301 1.70 -0.83 1.03
C SER A 301 3.17 -0.44 0.93
N MET A 302 4.01 -1.37 0.48
CA MET A 302 5.43 -1.25 0.13
C MET A 302 5.87 -2.53 -0.57
N PHE A 303 7.12 -2.52 -1.06
CA PHE A 303 7.76 -3.69 -1.66
C PHE A 303 8.97 -4.17 -0.85
N TRP A 304 9.33 -5.46 -1.00
CA TRP A 304 10.72 -5.87 -0.98
C TRP A 304 11.29 -5.80 -2.39
N ALA A 305 12.48 -5.23 -2.49
CA ALA A 305 13.29 -5.20 -3.69
C ALA A 305 14.70 -5.73 -3.37
N VAL A 306 15.37 -6.26 -4.38
CA VAL A 306 16.74 -6.79 -4.29
C VAL A 306 17.64 -5.90 -5.14
N SER A 307 18.81 -5.56 -4.61
CA SER A 307 19.82 -4.77 -5.33
C SER A 307 20.34 -5.51 -6.56
N ALA A 308 20.47 -4.83 -7.69
CA ALA A 308 21.15 -5.38 -8.87
C ALA A 308 22.63 -5.68 -8.61
N ASP A 309 23.25 -5.02 -7.64
CA ASP A 309 24.68 -5.19 -7.30
C ASP A 309 24.92 -6.28 -6.24
N THR A 310 23.86 -6.94 -5.72
CA THR A 310 24.02 -8.01 -4.72
C THR A 310 24.73 -9.23 -5.29
N LYS A 311 25.57 -9.85 -4.48
CA LYS A 311 26.20 -11.15 -4.79
C LYS A 311 25.39 -12.34 -4.28
N HIS A 312 24.25 -12.08 -3.64
CA HIS A 312 23.46 -13.05 -2.91
C HIS A 312 21.98 -13.05 -3.39
N ALA A 313 21.74 -12.77 -4.67
CA ALA A 313 20.40 -12.64 -5.23
C ALA A 313 19.51 -13.87 -4.98
N GLU A 314 20.08 -15.07 -5.08
CA GLU A 314 19.36 -16.33 -4.85
C GLU A 314 18.85 -16.43 -3.40
N GLU A 315 19.71 -16.17 -2.41
CA GLU A 315 19.32 -16.25 -0.99
C GLU A 315 18.38 -15.10 -0.60
N ALA A 316 18.55 -13.91 -1.17
CA ALA A 316 17.63 -12.81 -1.00
C ALA A 316 16.22 -13.16 -1.55
N THR A 317 16.15 -13.80 -2.71
CA THR A 317 14.89 -14.26 -3.32
C THR A 317 14.21 -15.32 -2.48
N LYS A 318 14.95 -16.33 -1.97
CA LYS A 318 14.41 -17.36 -1.06
C LYS A 318 13.87 -16.75 0.24
N PHE A 319 14.57 -15.77 0.80
CA PHE A 319 14.08 -15.07 1.98
C PHE A 319 12.78 -14.32 1.69
N ILE A 320 12.66 -13.61 0.55
CA ILE A 320 11.43 -12.89 0.19
C ILE A 320 10.27 -13.86 -0.02
N ASP A 321 10.50 -15.01 -0.70
CA ASP A 321 9.47 -16.05 -0.86
C ASP A 321 8.98 -16.55 0.50
N TRP A 322 9.90 -16.90 1.40
CA TRP A 322 9.57 -17.32 2.75
C TRP A 322 8.80 -16.24 3.52
N PHE A 323 9.26 -14.99 3.45
CA PHE A 323 8.69 -13.86 4.19
C PHE A 323 7.20 -13.62 3.87
N ILE A 324 6.77 -13.86 2.64
CA ILE A 324 5.40 -13.62 2.20
C ILE A 324 4.51 -14.87 2.10
N ASN A 325 5.09 -16.08 2.18
CA ASN A 325 4.38 -17.33 1.92
C ASN A 325 4.50 -18.39 3.04
N ASP A 326 5.23 -18.10 4.13
CA ASP A 326 5.40 -19.03 5.25
C ASP A 326 4.45 -18.64 6.40
N GLU A 327 3.75 -19.63 6.95
CA GLU A 327 2.76 -19.44 8.02
C GLU A 327 3.40 -18.97 9.33
N GLU A 328 4.58 -19.52 9.72
CA GLU A 328 5.28 -19.10 10.94
C GLU A 328 5.81 -17.65 10.81
N ALA A 329 6.23 -17.26 9.60
CA ALA A 329 6.56 -15.85 9.32
C ALA A 329 5.32 -14.96 9.46
N ALA A 330 4.19 -15.43 8.94
CA ALA A 330 2.92 -14.71 8.99
C ALA A 330 2.41 -14.51 10.42
N ASP A 331 2.51 -15.52 11.28
CA ASP A 331 2.13 -15.43 12.71
C ASP A 331 2.92 -14.37 13.48
N ILE A 332 4.18 -14.14 13.07
CA ILE A 332 5.03 -13.09 13.63
C ILE A 332 4.71 -11.72 13.02
N LEU A 333 4.57 -11.64 11.70
CA LEU A 333 4.43 -10.40 10.94
C LEU A 333 3.03 -9.82 11.00
N THR A 334 2.02 -10.69 11.05
CA THR A 334 0.58 -10.34 11.05
C THR A 334 0.24 -9.32 9.96
N THR A 335 -0.50 -8.25 10.30
CA THR A 335 -0.87 -7.15 9.39
C THR A 335 0.05 -5.92 9.50
N THR A 336 1.28 -6.06 10.03
CA THR A 336 2.21 -4.93 10.26
C THR A 336 2.64 -4.19 8.98
N ARG A 337 2.38 -4.80 7.82
CA ARG A 337 2.61 -4.21 6.48
C ARG A 337 1.33 -4.10 5.64
N GLY A 338 0.16 -4.10 6.27
CA GLY A 338 -1.15 -4.15 5.62
C GLY A 338 -1.68 -5.58 5.50
N VAL A 339 -2.77 -5.75 4.77
CA VAL A 339 -3.35 -7.08 4.50
C VAL A 339 -2.32 -7.93 3.75
N PRO A 340 -2.03 -9.17 4.19
CA PRO A 340 -1.09 -10.06 3.51
C PRO A 340 -1.41 -10.21 2.03
N VAL A 341 -0.38 -10.22 1.19
CA VAL A 341 -0.53 -10.29 -0.27
C VAL A 341 -0.86 -11.69 -0.77
N SER A 342 -0.38 -12.73 -0.07
CA SER A 342 -0.66 -14.13 -0.36
C SER A 342 -2.04 -14.51 0.17
N SER A 343 -2.94 -14.95 -0.71
CA SER A 343 -4.29 -15.39 -0.32
C SER A 343 -4.26 -16.58 0.65
N THR A 344 -3.29 -17.49 0.53
CA THR A 344 -3.09 -18.61 1.45
C THR A 344 -2.73 -18.12 2.85
N ILE A 345 -1.81 -17.18 2.95
CA ILE A 345 -1.41 -16.56 4.22
C ILE A 345 -2.55 -15.76 4.83
N LEU A 346 -3.31 -15.06 4.02
CA LEU A 346 -4.50 -14.33 4.49
C LEU A 346 -5.53 -15.28 5.12
N GLU A 347 -5.80 -16.44 4.51
CA GLU A 347 -6.71 -17.44 5.10
C GLU A 347 -6.15 -18.03 6.39
N HIS A 348 -4.83 -18.29 6.48
CA HIS A 348 -4.17 -18.74 7.72
C HIS A 348 -4.37 -17.70 8.86
N LEU A 349 -4.17 -16.41 8.58
CA LEU A 349 -4.30 -15.36 9.60
C LEU A 349 -5.75 -14.97 9.92
N ARG A 350 -6.72 -15.30 9.06
CA ARG A 350 -8.12 -14.85 9.18
C ARG A 350 -8.72 -15.01 10.58
N PRO A 351 -8.51 -16.14 11.32
CA PRO A 351 -9.05 -16.30 12.68
C PRO A 351 -8.50 -15.33 13.71
N GLN A 352 -7.36 -14.70 13.44
CA GLN A 352 -6.65 -13.79 14.34
C GLN A 352 -6.93 -12.30 14.01
N LEU A 353 -7.56 -12.01 12.85
CA LEU A 353 -7.79 -10.65 12.38
C LEU A 353 -8.87 -9.93 13.21
N LYS A 354 -8.61 -8.68 13.53
CA LYS A 354 -9.58 -7.80 14.18
C LYS A 354 -10.61 -7.27 13.18
N ASN A 355 -11.69 -6.68 13.68
CA ASN A 355 -12.76 -6.12 12.83
C ASN A 355 -12.23 -5.11 11.79
N ALA A 356 -11.30 -4.24 12.17
CA ALA A 356 -10.69 -3.29 11.24
C ALA A 356 -9.89 -3.95 10.12
N ASP A 357 -9.13 -5.01 10.45
CA ASP A 357 -8.39 -5.79 9.45
C ASP A 357 -9.36 -6.53 8.52
N MET A 358 -10.43 -7.10 9.07
CA MET A 358 -11.47 -7.78 8.29
C MET A 358 -12.17 -6.85 7.30
N GLN A 359 -12.45 -5.59 7.69
CA GLN A 359 -13.00 -4.61 6.75
C GLN A 359 -12.04 -4.31 5.59
N GLN A 360 -10.73 -4.24 5.85
CA GLN A 360 -9.71 -4.07 4.80
C GLN A 360 -9.66 -5.30 3.87
N VAL A 361 -9.73 -6.51 4.43
CA VAL A 361 -9.78 -7.77 3.67
C VAL A 361 -10.99 -7.80 2.74
N GLU A 362 -12.17 -7.48 3.26
CA GLU A 362 -13.40 -7.45 2.46
C GLU A 362 -13.36 -6.33 1.39
N LEU A 363 -12.79 -5.16 1.72
CA LEU A 363 -12.58 -4.11 0.73
C LEU A 363 -11.67 -4.58 -0.41
N ASN A 364 -10.50 -5.15 -0.09
CA ASN A 364 -9.56 -5.67 -1.10
C ASN A 364 -10.24 -6.71 -2.00
N LYS A 365 -11.01 -7.66 -1.40
CA LYS A 365 -11.78 -8.66 -2.13
C LYS A 365 -12.83 -8.04 -3.07
N ASN A 366 -13.47 -6.96 -2.64
CA ASN A 366 -14.49 -6.26 -3.45
C ASN A 366 -13.86 -5.41 -4.56
N VAL A 367 -12.66 -4.89 -4.39
CA VAL A 367 -11.95 -4.06 -5.39
C VAL A 367 -11.21 -4.91 -6.42
N ALA A 368 -10.59 -6.02 -6.02
CA ALA A 368 -9.71 -6.83 -6.87
C ALA A 368 -10.31 -7.25 -8.22
N PRO A 369 -11.59 -7.69 -8.34
CA PRO A 369 -12.13 -8.20 -9.61
C PRO A 369 -12.22 -7.18 -10.73
N ASP A 370 -12.35 -5.89 -10.39
CA ASP A 370 -12.51 -4.79 -11.34
C ASP A 370 -11.49 -3.66 -11.10
N ALA A 371 -10.42 -3.98 -10.37
CA ALA A 371 -9.35 -3.04 -10.05
C ALA A 371 -8.74 -2.44 -11.32
N GLN A 372 -8.67 -1.12 -11.36
CA GLN A 372 -7.96 -0.42 -12.42
C GLN A 372 -6.45 -0.49 -12.20
N LYS A 373 -5.70 -0.37 -13.27
CA LYS A 373 -4.25 -0.27 -13.17
C LYS A 373 -3.86 1.05 -12.51
N TYR A 374 -3.10 0.95 -11.42
CA TYR A 374 -2.51 2.12 -10.79
C TYR A 374 -1.26 2.56 -11.56
N SER A 375 -1.18 3.83 -11.90
CA SER A 375 0.01 4.45 -12.49
C SER A 375 0.46 5.64 -11.68
N GLN A 376 1.75 5.71 -11.37
CA GLN A 376 2.37 6.88 -10.74
C GLN A 376 3.18 7.74 -11.70
N GLY A 377 3.20 7.34 -12.98
CA GLY A 377 4.07 7.98 -13.96
C GLY A 377 5.55 7.60 -13.78
N ALA A 378 6.42 8.33 -14.47
CA ALA A 378 7.86 8.20 -14.39
C ALA A 378 8.44 9.06 -13.24
N LYS A 379 9.76 9.18 -13.20
CA LYS A 379 10.50 9.96 -12.21
C LYS A 379 9.97 11.40 -12.07
N GLY A 380 9.77 11.84 -10.84
CA GLY A 380 9.39 13.21 -10.49
C GLY A 380 7.87 13.46 -10.44
N TRP A 381 7.04 12.61 -11.03
CA TRP A 381 5.59 12.80 -11.06
C TRP A 381 4.92 12.79 -9.68
N SER A 382 5.53 12.19 -8.66
CA SER A 382 5.01 12.29 -7.29
C SER A 382 4.93 13.74 -6.81
N ASN A 383 5.92 14.60 -7.15
CA ASN A 383 5.87 16.01 -6.79
C ASN A 383 4.74 16.76 -7.54
N TYR A 384 4.48 16.39 -8.80
CA TYR A 384 3.35 16.93 -9.54
C TYR A 384 2.01 16.59 -8.87
N THR A 385 1.81 15.33 -8.50
CA THR A 385 0.53 14.86 -7.94
C THR A 385 0.29 15.31 -6.50
N GLU A 386 1.34 15.29 -5.67
CA GLU A 386 1.25 15.62 -4.23
C GLU A 386 1.31 17.14 -3.97
N LYS A 387 1.99 17.89 -4.84
CA LYS A 387 2.19 19.33 -4.63
C LYS A 387 1.56 20.20 -5.71
N ASP A 388 2.00 20.10 -6.97
CA ASP A 388 1.57 21.04 -8.01
C ASP A 388 0.06 20.95 -8.28
N TYR A 389 -0.51 19.73 -8.37
CA TYR A 389 -1.95 19.54 -8.54
C TYR A 389 -2.74 20.09 -7.34
N LYS A 390 -2.27 19.84 -6.13
CA LYS A 390 -2.89 20.35 -4.91
C LYS A 390 -2.87 21.87 -4.89
N ASP A 391 -1.71 22.49 -5.09
CA ASP A 391 -1.54 23.95 -5.07
C ASP A 391 -2.42 24.65 -6.13
N ILE A 392 -2.57 24.06 -7.32
CA ILE A 392 -3.44 24.56 -8.39
C ILE A 392 -4.91 24.39 -8.02
N GLY A 393 -5.30 23.23 -7.51
CA GLY A 393 -6.65 22.98 -7.03
C GLY A 393 -7.07 23.93 -5.90
N GLU A 394 -6.18 24.23 -4.97
CA GLU A 394 -6.42 25.22 -3.91
C GLU A 394 -6.64 26.62 -4.48
N GLN A 395 -5.89 27.04 -5.51
CA GLN A 395 -6.14 28.34 -6.16
C GLN A 395 -7.55 28.42 -6.77
N VAL A 396 -8.07 27.30 -7.30
CA VAL A 396 -9.45 27.23 -7.79
C VAL A 396 -10.45 27.33 -6.63
N ILE A 397 -10.23 26.58 -5.54
CA ILE A 397 -11.12 26.58 -4.36
C ILE A 397 -11.21 28.00 -3.77
N PHE A 398 -10.09 28.73 -3.69
CA PHE A 398 -10.03 30.12 -3.21
C PHE A 398 -10.46 31.17 -4.25
N GLY A 399 -10.88 30.76 -5.45
CA GLY A 399 -11.34 31.67 -6.50
C GLY A 399 -10.23 32.56 -7.09
N LYS A 400 -8.95 32.19 -6.93
CA LYS A 400 -7.80 32.95 -7.46
C LYS A 400 -7.61 32.78 -8.97
N ILE A 401 -8.00 31.63 -9.50
CA ILE A 401 -7.99 31.30 -10.94
C ILE A 401 -9.28 30.56 -11.33
N SER A 402 -9.70 30.70 -12.58
CA SER A 402 -10.83 29.91 -13.10
C SER A 402 -10.43 28.44 -13.32
N PRO A 403 -11.40 27.49 -13.35
CA PRO A 403 -11.12 26.11 -13.70
C PRO A 403 -10.37 25.96 -15.04
N GLU A 404 -10.75 26.71 -16.07
CA GLU A 404 -10.11 26.65 -17.39
C GLU A 404 -8.65 27.10 -17.33
N ALA A 405 -8.37 28.23 -16.64
CA ALA A 405 -7.01 28.71 -16.45
C ALA A 405 -6.17 27.74 -15.61
N ALA A 406 -6.77 27.09 -14.60
CA ALA A 406 -6.11 26.08 -13.80
C ALA A 406 -5.71 24.86 -14.64
N TYR A 407 -6.58 24.40 -15.57
CA TYR A 407 -6.24 23.32 -16.48
C TYR A 407 -5.04 23.65 -17.37
N ASP A 408 -4.97 24.86 -17.90
CA ASP A 408 -3.83 25.32 -18.71
C ASP A 408 -2.52 25.38 -17.89
N VAL A 409 -2.61 25.73 -16.59
CA VAL A 409 -1.47 25.68 -15.66
C VAL A 409 -1.05 24.23 -15.38
N LEU A 410 -2.00 23.28 -15.21
CA LEU A 410 -1.70 21.85 -15.04
C LEU A 410 -0.89 21.29 -16.22
N ILE A 411 -1.31 21.58 -17.47
CA ILE A 411 -0.56 21.17 -18.67
C ILE A 411 0.84 21.78 -18.69
N LYS A 412 0.95 23.08 -18.38
CA LYS A 412 2.25 23.75 -18.38
C LYS A 412 3.20 23.16 -17.37
N LYS A 413 2.70 22.86 -16.18
CA LYS A 413 3.48 22.21 -15.11
C LYS A 413 3.90 20.79 -15.45
N ALA A 414 3.05 20.02 -16.13
CA ALA A 414 3.33 18.65 -16.53
C ALA A 414 4.60 18.55 -17.41
N LYS A 415 4.87 19.57 -18.23
CA LYS A 415 6.07 19.61 -19.08
C LYS A 415 7.39 19.60 -18.31
N ASP A 416 7.37 19.99 -17.03
CA ASP A 416 8.55 19.96 -16.19
C ASP A 416 8.91 18.50 -15.78
N TYR A 417 7.99 17.54 -16.00
CA TYR A 417 8.09 16.15 -15.59
C TYR A 417 8.11 15.15 -16.77
N GLU A 418 7.68 15.53 -17.97
CA GLU A 418 7.73 14.73 -19.20
C GLU A 418 9.15 14.67 -19.80
#